data_5357875144963b8df07e5dd3c5edd4a4
#
_entry.id   5357875144963b8df07e5dd3c5edd4a4
#
_cell.length_a   1.000
_cell.length_b   1.000
_cell.length_c   1.000
_cell.angle_alpha   90.00
_cell.angle_beta   90.00
_cell.angle_gamma   90.00
#
_symmetry.space_group_name_H-M   'P 1'
#
loop_
_entity.id
_entity.type
_entity.pdbx_description
1 polymer ?
#
loop_
_entity_poly.entity_id
_entity_poly.type
_entity_poly.pdbx_seq_one_letter_code
_entity_poly.pdbx_strand_id
1 'polypeptide(L)'
;MARAIVMGGGISGHTTAMMLRKLLGKKHSVIVVTPNDKWNWIPSNIWVGVGVMKPEQVTFELKPIYEKLGVEYHQARATSIHPEGDGNYGPFIEIEYTDGRPEEKRKDRLHYDFLVNATGPKLKFEATKGLGPDEHSHSVCTFDHAAETAMHLDEEVERMRKGEKRTFLIGTGHGTCTCQGAAFEYILNLEHELQQRGVRDKAEIRWISNEEALGDFGMGGLHIRRGGYVVHARTFAESLFAERGIKWTVQAGPKQIDRDGVHYETLKGEELHQGFDFAMLLPPFSGVPLKAYSARGKDITADLFAPNGFMKVDADYTAKDYDDWRPSDWPSTYQNPSYPNIFAVGIAFAPPHAIARPRKSPNGNPIFPTPPRTGMPSAVMGNAVAHSIASMIKNGNTQASFAAPMSELCAACIASAGAGLLSGSAASLTVYPLVPDFEKYPETGRSLRYTTGEIGLAGHWLKYFLHYLFMYKAKGHPGWAWIPE
;
A
#
# COMPACT_ATOMS: atom_id res chain seq x y z
N MET A 1 10.81 6.22 32.50
CA MET A 1 10.88 5.13 31.50
C MET A 1 9.72 5.37 30.53
N ALA A 2 10.02 5.66 29.26
CA ALA A 2 8.95 5.94 28.30
C ALA A 2 8.43 4.65 27.64
N ARG A 3 7.15 4.66 27.26
CA ARG A 3 6.44 3.58 26.54
C ARG A 3 6.02 4.06 25.16
N ALA A 4 6.56 3.47 24.12
CA ALA A 4 6.18 3.74 22.73
C ALA A 4 5.35 2.57 22.19
N ILE A 5 4.11 2.83 21.80
CA ILE A 5 3.22 1.83 21.19
C ILE A 5 3.14 2.06 19.69
N VAL A 6 3.28 0.98 18.93
CA VAL A 6 3.07 0.95 17.48
C VAL A 6 1.85 0.08 17.18
N MET A 7 0.79 0.69 16.66
CA MET A 7 -0.40 -0.01 16.19
C MET A 7 -0.22 -0.43 14.74
N GLY A 8 -0.11 -1.72 14.49
CA GLY A 8 0.13 -2.35 13.18
C GLY A 8 1.53 -2.93 13.05
N GLY A 9 1.60 -4.17 12.55
CA GLY A 9 2.84 -4.93 12.34
C GLY A 9 3.23 -5.07 10.87
N GLY A 10 2.69 -4.22 9.97
CA GLY A 10 3.05 -4.19 8.55
C GLY A 10 4.40 -3.51 8.28
N ILE A 11 4.71 -3.18 7.03
CA ILE A 11 6.01 -2.64 6.62
C ILE A 11 6.42 -1.43 7.48
N SER A 12 5.57 -0.40 7.55
CA SER A 12 5.90 0.83 8.30
C SER A 12 5.97 0.60 9.81
N GLY A 13 5.00 -0.13 10.39
CA GLY A 13 4.96 -0.37 11.82
C GLY A 13 6.09 -1.26 12.30
N HIS A 14 6.39 -2.32 11.59
CA HIS A 14 7.49 -3.22 11.89
C HIS A 14 8.85 -2.48 11.82
N THR A 15 9.09 -1.69 10.74
CA THR A 15 10.27 -0.84 10.62
C THR A 15 10.38 0.13 11.80
N THR A 16 9.26 0.82 12.14
CA THR A 16 9.23 1.74 13.28
C THR A 16 9.58 1.05 14.59
N ALA A 17 8.98 -0.11 14.87
CA ALA A 17 9.22 -0.85 16.12
C ALA A 17 10.67 -1.35 16.25
N MET A 18 11.22 -1.90 15.17
CA MET A 18 12.60 -2.37 15.13
C MET A 18 13.59 -1.20 15.36
N MET A 19 13.36 -0.08 14.67
CA MET A 19 14.24 1.09 14.79
C MET A 19 14.11 1.75 16.18
N LEU A 20 12.89 1.91 16.71
CA LEU A 20 12.67 2.36 18.10
C LEU A 20 13.40 1.50 19.10
N ARG A 21 13.32 0.16 18.98
CA ARG A 21 14.02 -0.76 19.88
C ARG A 21 15.54 -0.57 19.82
N LYS A 22 16.08 -0.38 18.61
CA LYS A 22 17.51 -0.10 18.42
C LYS A 22 17.93 1.22 19.07
N LEU A 23 17.17 2.30 18.84
CA LEU A 23 17.49 3.65 19.29
C LEU A 23 17.31 3.85 20.81
N LEU A 24 16.26 3.24 21.38
CA LEU A 24 15.90 3.40 22.77
C LEU A 24 16.63 2.42 23.72
N GLY A 25 17.22 1.36 23.19
CA GLY A 25 17.85 0.31 23.98
C GLY A 25 16.87 -0.31 24.98
N LYS A 26 17.31 -0.90 26.07
CA LYS A 26 16.46 -1.57 27.08
C LYS A 26 15.86 -0.63 28.12
N LYS A 27 16.20 0.66 28.08
CA LYS A 27 15.74 1.66 29.07
C LYS A 27 14.26 2.06 28.91
N HIS A 28 13.69 1.83 27.76
CA HIS A 28 12.32 2.22 27.40
C HIS A 28 11.57 1.02 26.84
N SER A 29 10.25 1.02 26.90
CA SER A 29 9.40 -0.03 26.34
C SER A 29 9.03 0.31 24.90
N VAL A 30 9.10 -0.68 24.01
CA VAL A 30 8.55 -0.64 22.66
C VAL A 30 7.55 -1.77 22.55
N ILE A 31 6.32 -1.44 22.20
CA ILE A 31 5.17 -2.34 22.21
C ILE A 31 4.56 -2.33 20.81
N VAL A 32 4.28 -3.51 20.24
CA VAL A 32 3.56 -3.65 18.98
C VAL A 32 2.21 -4.29 19.24
N VAL A 33 1.15 -3.67 18.72
CA VAL A 33 -0.22 -4.17 18.73
C VAL A 33 -0.67 -4.40 17.31
N THR A 34 -0.91 -5.66 16.91
CA THR A 34 -1.40 -6.01 15.57
C THR A 34 -2.28 -7.25 15.62
N PRO A 35 -3.39 -7.31 14.88
CA PRO A 35 -4.26 -8.49 14.86
C PRO A 35 -3.62 -9.71 14.19
N ASN A 36 -2.57 -9.49 13.38
CA ASN A 36 -1.92 -10.53 12.60
C ASN A 36 -0.79 -11.19 13.41
N ASP A 37 -0.66 -12.50 13.31
CA ASP A 37 0.44 -13.30 13.83
C ASP A 37 1.67 -13.28 12.92
N LYS A 38 1.46 -13.04 11.62
CA LYS A 38 2.50 -13.04 10.59
C LYS A 38 2.78 -11.67 10.01
N TRP A 39 4.04 -11.43 9.69
CA TRP A 39 4.46 -10.36 8.81
C TRP A 39 4.36 -10.83 7.34
N ASN A 40 3.98 -9.95 6.44
CA ASN A 40 3.86 -10.24 5.02
C ASN A 40 4.64 -9.22 4.18
N TRP A 41 5.51 -9.72 3.31
CA TRP A 41 6.15 -8.92 2.27
C TRP A 41 5.20 -8.78 1.07
N ILE A 42 4.26 -7.85 1.18
CA ILE A 42 3.17 -7.62 0.23
C ILE A 42 3.65 -7.49 -1.23
N PRO A 43 4.78 -6.81 -1.56
CA PRO A 43 5.23 -6.69 -2.94
C PRO A 43 5.46 -8.02 -3.67
N SER A 44 5.67 -9.11 -2.96
CA SER A 44 5.84 -10.46 -3.55
C SER A 44 4.60 -11.33 -3.50
N ASN A 45 3.47 -10.83 -2.97
CA ASN A 45 2.18 -11.52 -3.10
C ASN A 45 1.79 -11.71 -4.58
N ILE A 46 2.28 -10.86 -5.47
CA ILE A 46 2.09 -10.99 -6.92
C ILE A 46 2.63 -12.37 -7.41
N TRP A 47 3.82 -12.74 -6.95
CA TRP A 47 4.42 -14.04 -7.30
C TRP A 47 3.68 -15.22 -6.65
N VAL A 48 3.12 -15.02 -5.46
CA VAL A 48 2.22 -16.01 -4.86
C VAL A 48 0.96 -16.16 -5.70
N GLY A 49 0.34 -15.04 -6.11
CA GLY A 49 -0.91 -15.01 -6.86
C GLY A 49 -0.85 -15.61 -8.27
N VAL A 50 0.36 -15.80 -8.83
CA VAL A 50 0.55 -16.53 -10.08
C VAL A 50 1.17 -17.93 -9.86
N GLY A 51 1.34 -18.36 -8.60
CA GLY A 51 1.83 -19.70 -8.25
C GLY A 51 3.35 -19.90 -8.31
N VAL A 52 4.16 -18.83 -8.48
CA VAL A 52 5.64 -18.93 -8.56
C VAL A 52 6.31 -18.94 -7.19
N MET A 53 5.64 -18.39 -6.18
CA MET A 53 6.07 -18.48 -4.78
C MET A 53 4.98 -19.05 -3.90
N LYS A 54 5.40 -19.60 -2.76
CA LYS A 54 4.48 -20.06 -1.71
C LYS A 54 4.30 -18.98 -0.64
N PRO A 55 3.19 -18.95 0.11
CA PRO A 55 2.98 -18.03 1.22
C PRO A 55 4.12 -17.94 2.22
N GLU A 56 4.77 -19.09 2.53
CA GLU A 56 5.87 -19.17 3.50
C GLU A 56 7.13 -18.43 3.04
N GLN A 57 7.27 -18.17 1.74
CA GLN A 57 8.40 -17.43 1.19
C GLN A 57 8.23 -15.91 1.35
N VAL A 58 6.99 -15.44 1.53
CA VAL A 58 6.65 -14.01 1.65
C VAL A 58 6.19 -13.64 3.06
N THR A 59 6.14 -14.60 3.99
CA THR A 59 5.69 -14.39 5.38
C THR A 59 6.69 -14.94 6.39
N PHE A 60 6.57 -14.48 7.64
CA PHE A 60 7.15 -15.10 8.83
C PHE A 60 6.37 -14.68 10.07
N GLU A 61 6.47 -15.47 11.16
CA GLU A 61 5.81 -15.19 12.43
C GLU A 61 6.44 -14.00 13.14
N LEU A 62 5.61 -13.05 13.60
CA LEU A 62 6.05 -11.82 14.26
C LEU A 62 6.57 -12.07 15.68
N LYS A 63 5.92 -12.94 16.46
CA LYS A 63 6.22 -13.16 17.88
C LYS A 63 7.69 -13.53 18.12
N PRO A 64 8.29 -14.55 17.45
CA PRO A 64 9.69 -14.90 17.67
C PRO A 64 10.66 -13.76 17.36
N ILE A 65 10.34 -12.94 16.34
CA ILE A 65 11.19 -11.80 15.97
C ILE A 65 11.15 -10.71 17.05
N TYR A 66 9.96 -10.37 17.54
CA TYR A 66 9.82 -9.36 18.59
C TYR A 66 10.40 -9.82 19.92
N GLU A 67 10.26 -11.08 20.31
CA GLU A 67 10.91 -11.67 21.49
C GLU A 67 12.43 -11.55 21.39
N LYS A 68 13.02 -11.94 20.25
CA LYS A 68 14.46 -11.82 19.97
C LYS A 68 14.96 -10.37 20.08
N LEU A 69 14.17 -9.41 19.59
CA LEU A 69 14.51 -8.00 19.59
C LEU A 69 14.23 -7.32 20.95
N GLY A 70 13.48 -7.93 21.83
CA GLY A 70 13.02 -7.34 23.10
C GLY A 70 11.93 -6.30 22.91
N VAL A 71 11.07 -6.50 21.90
CA VAL A 71 9.85 -5.75 21.67
C VAL A 71 8.67 -6.50 22.28
N GLU A 72 7.85 -5.84 23.08
CA GLU A 72 6.62 -6.40 23.62
C GLU A 72 5.58 -6.55 22.49
N TYR A 73 4.94 -7.71 22.40
CA TYR A 73 4.04 -8.03 21.30
C TYR A 73 2.66 -8.45 21.80
N HIS A 74 1.62 -7.77 21.31
CA HIS A 74 0.22 -8.10 21.54
C HIS A 74 -0.44 -8.45 20.21
N GLN A 75 -0.86 -9.70 20.04
CA GLN A 75 -1.69 -10.10 18.91
C GLN A 75 -3.12 -9.64 19.19
N ALA A 76 -3.40 -8.37 18.88
CA ALA A 76 -4.63 -7.69 19.21
C ALA A 76 -4.96 -6.61 18.18
N ARG A 77 -6.23 -6.27 18.10
CA ARG A 77 -6.73 -5.13 17.33
C ARG A 77 -6.89 -3.94 18.27
N ALA A 78 -6.32 -2.78 17.92
CA ALA A 78 -6.66 -1.53 18.56
C ALA A 78 -8.07 -1.11 18.14
N THR A 79 -8.89 -0.69 19.10
CA THR A 79 -10.29 -0.32 18.91
C THR A 79 -10.54 1.16 19.15
N SER A 80 -9.84 1.76 20.12
CA SER A 80 -9.94 3.18 20.42
C SER A 80 -8.64 3.79 20.93
N ILE A 81 -8.54 5.11 20.78
CA ILE A 81 -7.43 5.94 21.25
C ILE A 81 -7.99 6.95 22.26
N HIS A 82 -7.36 7.05 23.43
CA HIS A 82 -7.67 8.00 24.49
C HIS A 82 -6.46 8.90 24.73
N PRO A 83 -6.28 9.96 23.91
CA PRO A 83 -5.06 10.76 23.91
C PRO A 83 -4.88 11.61 25.17
N GLU A 84 -5.97 11.86 25.90
CA GLU A 84 -6.00 12.63 27.16
C GLU A 84 -6.13 11.72 28.42
N GLY A 85 -6.21 10.39 28.19
CA GLY A 85 -6.57 9.45 29.25
C GLY A 85 -8.05 9.49 29.61
N ASP A 86 -8.39 9.13 30.86
CA ASP A 86 -9.77 9.11 31.39
C ASP A 86 -9.93 9.86 32.72
N GLY A 87 -9.01 10.76 33.05
CA GLY A 87 -8.98 11.52 34.31
C GLY A 87 -8.30 10.80 35.49
N ASN A 88 -8.24 9.46 35.46
CA ASN A 88 -7.53 8.65 36.47
C ASN A 88 -6.18 8.15 35.93
N TYR A 89 -6.09 7.99 34.62
CA TYR A 89 -4.94 7.46 33.93
C TYR A 89 -4.52 8.38 32.78
N GLY A 90 -3.22 8.42 32.45
CA GLY A 90 -2.69 9.11 31.27
C GLY A 90 -3.13 8.47 29.97
N PRO A 91 -2.57 8.90 28.81
CA PRO A 91 -2.96 8.39 27.49
C PRO A 91 -2.91 6.87 27.38
N PHE A 92 -3.91 6.26 26.72
CA PHE A 92 -3.98 4.83 26.49
C PHE A 92 -4.71 4.49 25.19
N ILE A 93 -4.54 3.26 24.73
CA ILE A 93 -5.38 2.63 23.69
C ILE A 93 -6.16 1.48 24.31
N GLU A 94 -7.36 1.25 23.80
CA GLU A 94 -8.11 0.01 24.05
C GLU A 94 -7.79 -0.99 22.93
N ILE A 95 -7.61 -2.25 23.33
CA ILE A 95 -7.29 -3.34 22.42
C ILE A 95 -8.24 -4.51 22.65
N GLU A 96 -8.41 -5.29 21.58
CA GLU A 96 -9.10 -6.57 21.59
C GLU A 96 -8.18 -7.65 21.04
N TYR A 97 -7.82 -8.63 21.85
CA TYR A 97 -6.95 -9.72 21.47
C TYR A 97 -7.59 -10.63 20.42
N THR A 98 -6.78 -11.08 19.47
CA THR A 98 -7.18 -11.95 18.35
C THR A 98 -6.48 -13.32 18.38
N ASP A 99 -5.81 -13.66 19.48
CA ASP A 99 -5.01 -14.88 19.69
C ASP A 99 -5.84 -16.07 20.16
N GLY A 100 -7.17 -16.00 20.11
CA GLY A 100 -8.07 -17.09 20.50
C GLY A 100 -8.33 -17.25 22.00
N ARG A 101 -7.86 -16.29 22.82
CA ARG A 101 -8.12 -16.32 24.29
C ARG A 101 -9.62 -16.19 24.63
N PRO A 102 -10.04 -16.64 25.85
CA PRO A 102 -11.41 -16.51 26.33
C PRO A 102 -11.91 -15.06 26.29
N GLU A 103 -13.23 -14.88 26.07
CA GLU A 103 -13.86 -13.57 25.84
C GLU A 103 -13.63 -12.58 26.99
N GLU A 104 -13.67 -13.03 28.22
CA GLU A 104 -13.43 -12.22 29.44
C GLU A 104 -12.01 -11.64 29.53
N LYS A 105 -11.05 -12.18 28.75
CA LYS A 105 -9.65 -11.74 28.67
C LYS A 105 -9.30 -11.06 27.34
N ARG A 106 -10.30 -10.86 26.46
CA ARG A 106 -10.06 -10.29 25.14
C ARG A 106 -9.75 -8.80 25.15
N LYS A 107 -10.30 -8.03 26.09
CA LYS A 107 -10.15 -6.58 26.14
C LYS A 107 -9.09 -6.18 27.15
N ASP A 108 -8.29 -5.19 26.80
CA ASP A 108 -7.25 -4.63 27.65
C ASP A 108 -7.01 -3.15 27.31
N ARG A 109 -6.27 -2.45 28.19
CA ARG A 109 -5.84 -1.06 28.02
C ARG A 109 -4.32 -0.99 28.11
N LEU A 110 -3.71 -0.37 27.11
CA LEU A 110 -2.27 -0.17 27.08
C LEU A 110 -1.95 1.32 27.15
N HIS A 111 -1.27 1.75 28.21
CA HIS A 111 -0.81 3.12 28.39
C HIS A 111 0.41 3.40 27.50
N TYR A 112 0.50 4.63 26.98
CA TYR A 112 1.61 5.09 26.19
C TYR A 112 2.06 6.51 26.52
N ASP A 113 3.34 6.77 26.30
CA ASP A 113 3.89 8.12 26.21
C ASP A 113 3.93 8.58 24.75
N PHE A 114 4.17 7.64 23.81
CA PHE A 114 4.16 7.86 22.38
C PHE A 114 3.34 6.78 21.68
N LEU A 115 2.57 7.20 20.67
CA LEU A 115 1.73 6.33 19.86
C LEU A 115 2.03 6.50 18.37
N VAL A 116 2.21 5.40 17.66
CA VAL A 116 2.37 5.39 16.20
C VAL A 116 1.23 4.58 15.58
N ASN A 117 0.39 5.24 14.81
CA ASN A 117 -0.61 4.59 13.97
C ASN A 117 0.05 4.11 12.68
N ALA A 118 0.25 2.82 12.56
CA ALA A 118 0.77 2.11 11.40
C ALA A 118 -0.17 0.97 10.97
N THR A 119 -1.46 1.12 11.23
CA THR A 119 -2.49 0.09 11.02
C THR A 119 -2.72 -0.26 9.55
N GLY A 120 -2.19 0.56 8.64
CA GLY A 120 -2.39 0.34 7.20
C GLY A 120 -3.82 0.64 6.75
N PRO A 121 -4.24 0.09 5.59
CA PRO A 121 -5.58 0.31 5.07
C PRO A 121 -6.56 -0.78 5.53
N LYS A 122 -7.84 -0.43 5.55
CA LYS A 122 -8.92 -1.39 5.35
C LYS A 122 -9.14 -1.57 3.85
N LEU A 123 -9.15 -2.79 3.37
CA LEU A 123 -9.53 -3.15 2.00
C LEU A 123 -11.06 -3.08 1.88
N LYS A 124 -11.57 -2.15 1.07
CA LYS A 124 -13.01 -1.89 0.95
C LYS A 124 -13.63 -2.67 -0.21
N PHE A 125 -13.66 -3.98 -0.13
CA PHE A 125 -14.34 -4.79 -1.14
C PHE A 125 -15.83 -4.43 -1.25
N GLU A 126 -16.46 -4.11 -0.14
CA GLU A 126 -17.86 -3.68 -0.06
C GLU A 126 -18.18 -2.37 -0.81
N ALA A 127 -17.17 -1.64 -1.30
CA ALA A 127 -17.39 -0.40 -2.05
C ALA A 127 -17.96 -0.64 -3.46
N THR A 128 -17.77 -1.83 -4.00
CA THR A 128 -18.34 -2.25 -5.27
C THR A 128 -19.05 -3.59 -5.07
N LYS A 129 -20.32 -3.68 -5.42
CA LYS A 129 -21.09 -4.91 -5.28
C LYS A 129 -20.43 -6.05 -6.06
N GLY A 130 -20.22 -7.20 -5.44
CA GLY A 130 -19.61 -8.39 -6.04
C GLY A 130 -18.09 -8.33 -6.18
N LEU A 131 -17.40 -7.32 -5.60
CA LEU A 131 -15.95 -7.23 -5.58
C LEU A 131 -15.39 -8.01 -4.38
N GLY A 132 -14.37 -8.81 -4.63
CA GLY A 132 -13.57 -9.45 -3.59
C GLY A 132 -13.52 -10.97 -3.65
N PRO A 133 -12.63 -11.61 -2.86
CA PRO A 133 -12.43 -13.07 -2.85
C PRO A 133 -13.68 -13.84 -2.42
N ASP A 134 -14.44 -13.29 -1.49
CA ASP A 134 -15.71 -13.91 -1.02
C ASP A 134 -16.86 -13.75 -2.02
N GLU A 135 -16.65 -13.07 -3.15
CA GLU A 135 -17.67 -12.73 -4.13
C GLU A 135 -17.26 -13.22 -5.54
N HIS A 136 -17.02 -12.30 -6.49
CA HIS A 136 -16.85 -12.65 -7.91
C HIS A 136 -15.48 -12.26 -8.48
N SER A 137 -14.54 -11.81 -7.66
CA SER A 137 -13.19 -11.46 -8.12
C SER A 137 -12.11 -11.85 -7.12
N HIS A 138 -10.90 -12.07 -7.61
CA HIS A 138 -9.74 -12.43 -6.83
C HIS A 138 -8.95 -11.20 -6.36
N SER A 139 -8.01 -11.41 -5.43
CA SER A 139 -7.17 -10.37 -4.85
C SER A 139 -5.77 -10.89 -4.52
N VAL A 140 -4.78 -10.00 -4.58
CA VAL A 140 -3.39 -10.26 -4.14
C VAL A 140 -2.97 -9.33 -3.01
N CYS A 141 -3.92 -8.65 -2.37
CA CYS A 141 -3.64 -7.68 -1.31
C CYS A 141 -3.09 -8.32 -0.03
N THR A 142 -3.39 -9.59 0.22
CA THR A 142 -2.83 -10.41 1.31
C THR A 142 -2.24 -11.70 0.75
N PHE A 143 -1.39 -12.37 1.52
CA PHE A 143 -0.80 -13.64 1.09
C PHE A 143 -1.84 -14.77 0.97
N ASP A 144 -2.88 -14.75 1.82
CA ASP A 144 -3.98 -15.73 1.77
C ASP A 144 -4.79 -15.56 0.49
N HIS A 145 -5.24 -14.32 0.19
CA HIS A 145 -5.94 -14.02 -1.06
C HIS A 145 -5.07 -14.35 -2.29
N ALA A 146 -3.77 -14.10 -2.22
CA ALA A 146 -2.86 -14.42 -3.32
C ALA A 146 -2.75 -15.94 -3.54
N ALA A 147 -2.69 -16.73 -2.46
CA ALA A 147 -2.67 -18.19 -2.56
C ALA A 147 -3.96 -18.75 -3.18
N GLU A 148 -5.12 -18.24 -2.76
CA GLU A 148 -6.41 -18.57 -3.34
C GLU A 148 -6.48 -18.17 -4.83
N THR A 149 -6.02 -16.97 -5.16
CA THR A 149 -5.94 -16.48 -6.54
C THR A 149 -5.12 -17.44 -7.43
N ALA A 150 -4.00 -17.96 -6.92
CA ALA A 150 -3.17 -18.92 -7.64
C ALA A 150 -3.88 -20.27 -7.89
N MET A 151 -4.68 -20.73 -6.92
CA MET A 151 -5.46 -21.97 -7.08
C MET A 151 -6.49 -21.83 -8.21
N HIS A 152 -7.21 -20.71 -8.24
CA HIS A 152 -8.17 -20.46 -9.33
C HIS A 152 -7.49 -20.23 -10.69
N LEU A 153 -6.29 -19.62 -10.70
CA LEU A 153 -5.50 -19.54 -11.93
C LEU A 153 -5.12 -20.94 -12.46
N ASP A 154 -4.75 -21.86 -11.58
CA ASP A 154 -4.43 -23.24 -11.97
C ASP A 154 -5.65 -23.96 -12.56
N GLU A 155 -6.85 -23.74 -12.02
CA GLU A 155 -8.11 -24.26 -12.59
C GLU A 155 -8.35 -23.73 -14.01
N GLU A 156 -8.15 -22.45 -14.25
CA GLU A 156 -8.28 -21.85 -15.58
C GLU A 156 -7.23 -22.38 -16.56
N VAL A 157 -6.00 -22.60 -16.12
CA VAL A 157 -4.95 -23.24 -16.93
C VAL A 157 -5.35 -24.66 -17.35
N GLU A 158 -5.92 -25.46 -16.44
CA GLU A 158 -6.39 -26.82 -16.76
C GLU A 158 -7.54 -26.81 -17.78
N ARG A 159 -8.46 -25.85 -17.71
CA ARG A 159 -9.51 -25.66 -18.71
C ARG A 159 -8.91 -25.30 -20.08
N MET A 160 -7.93 -24.40 -20.11
CA MET A 160 -7.24 -24.03 -21.33
C MET A 160 -6.45 -25.20 -21.94
N ARG A 161 -5.85 -26.06 -21.12
CA ARG A 161 -5.21 -27.30 -21.60
C ARG A 161 -6.19 -28.26 -22.27
N LYS A 162 -7.45 -28.25 -21.85
CA LYS A 162 -8.55 -29.00 -22.47
C LYS A 162 -9.10 -28.35 -23.74
N GLY A 163 -8.58 -27.18 -24.13
CA GLY A 163 -8.94 -26.50 -25.37
C GLY A 163 -9.88 -25.31 -25.20
N GLU A 164 -10.32 -24.97 -23.99
CA GLU A 164 -11.19 -23.84 -23.74
C GLU A 164 -10.44 -22.50 -23.90
N LYS A 165 -11.09 -21.50 -24.47
CA LYS A 165 -10.60 -20.12 -24.47
C LYS A 165 -11.10 -19.43 -23.21
N ARG A 166 -10.20 -18.67 -22.54
CA ARG A 166 -10.52 -17.99 -21.27
C ARG A 166 -10.17 -16.50 -21.34
N THR A 167 -10.99 -15.68 -20.73
CA THR A 167 -10.81 -14.22 -20.65
C THR A 167 -10.41 -13.85 -19.23
N PHE A 168 -9.25 -13.19 -19.10
CA PHE A 168 -8.69 -12.70 -17.84
C PHE A 168 -8.87 -11.18 -17.77
N LEU A 169 -9.49 -10.68 -16.69
CA LEU A 169 -9.66 -9.26 -16.45
C LEU A 169 -8.89 -8.84 -15.20
N ILE A 170 -7.91 -7.95 -15.37
CA ILE A 170 -7.02 -7.51 -14.30
C ILE A 170 -7.12 -5.99 -14.19
N GLY A 171 -7.09 -5.45 -12.96
CA GLY A 171 -7.07 -4.01 -12.78
C GLY A 171 -7.66 -3.50 -11.47
N THR A 172 -8.47 -2.45 -11.55
CA THR A 172 -9.11 -1.80 -10.40
C THR A 172 -10.60 -2.11 -10.35
N GLY A 173 -11.10 -2.40 -9.15
CA GLY A 173 -12.49 -2.78 -8.91
C GLY A 173 -13.40 -1.63 -8.48
N HIS A 174 -12.94 -0.38 -8.53
CA HIS A 174 -13.72 0.79 -8.15
C HIS A 174 -13.17 2.06 -8.80
N GLY A 175 -14.01 3.07 -9.00
CA GLY A 175 -13.62 4.35 -9.62
C GLY A 175 -12.56 5.16 -8.85
N THR A 176 -12.34 4.91 -7.56
CA THR A 176 -11.36 5.61 -6.72
C THR A 176 -10.31 4.68 -6.10
N CYS A 177 -9.93 3.63 -6.81
CA CYS A 177 -8.84 2.75 -6.37
C CYS A 177 -7.47 3.45 -6.41
N THR A 178 -6.51 2.84 -5.71
CA THR A 178 -5.09 3.20 -5.74
C THR A 178 -4.24 1.96 -6.06
N CYS A 179 -2.91 2.13 -6.16
CA CYS A 179 -1.94 1.04 -6.34
C CYS A 179 -2.08 0.27 -7.66
N GLN A 180 -2.47 0.93 -8.74
CA GLN A 180 -2.56 0.32 -10.09
C GLN A 180 -1.29 -0.43 -10.49
N GLY A 181 -0.12 0.00 -10.00
CA GLY A 181 1.16 -0.68 -10.22
C GLY A 181 1.18 -2.15 -9.77
N ALA A 182 0.44 -2.51 -8.71
CA ALA A 182 0.34 -3.90 -8.27
C ALA A 182 -0.45 -4.76 -9.27
N ALA A 183 -1.58 -4.27 -9.76
CA ALA A 183 -2.34 -4.96 -10.80
C ALA A 183 -1.56 -5.01 -12.13
N PHE A 184 -0.81 -3.94 -12.46
CA PHE A 184 0.06 -3.89 -13.63
C PHE A 184 1.19 -4.94 -13.56
N GLU A 185 1.76 -5.13 -12.40
CA GLU A 185 2.73 -6.21 -12.19
C GLU A 185 2.07 -7.59 -12.28
N TYR A 186 0.87 -7.74 -11.69
CA TYR A 186 0.15 -9.02 -11.73
C TYR A 186 -0.16 -9.44 -13.17
N ILE A 187 -0.65 -8.54 -14.02
CA ILE A 187 -1.01 -8.86 -15.42
C ILE A 187 0.21 -9.28 -16.25
N LEU A 188 1.39 -8.68 -15.99
CA LEU A 188 2.63 -9.08 -16.67
C LEU A 188 3.11 -10.46 -16.21
N ASN A 189 3.01 -10.75 -14.90
CA ASN A 189 3.33 -12.09 -14.38
C ASN A 189 2.33 -13.14 -14.86
N LEU A 190 1.05 -12.83 -14.88
CA LEU A 190 0.00 -13.71 -15.43
C LEU A 190 0.30 -14.05 -16.88
N GLU A 191 0.56 -13.05 -17.72
CA GLU A 191 0.88 -13.25 -19.13
C GLU A 191 2.11 -14.14 -19.31
N HIS A 192 3.17 -13.87 -18.54
CA HIS A 192 4.40 -14.67 -18.55
C HIS A 192 4.13 -16.12 -18.14
N GLU A 193 3.38 -16.35 -17.07
CA GLU A 193 3.05 -17.71 -16.60
C GLU A 193 2.20 -18.48 -17.61
N LEU A 194 1.24 -17.83 -18.25
CA LEU A 194 0.46 -18.48 -19.31
C LEU A 194 1.32 -18.88 -20.51
N GLN A 195 2.34 -18.09 -20.84
CA GLN A 195 3.35 -18.48 -21.85
C GLN A 195 4.17 -19.69 -21.38
N GLN A 196 4.73 -19.65 -20.16
CA GLN A 196 5.53 -20.75 -19.62
C GLN A 196 4.75 -22.06 -19.52
N ARG A 197 3.44 -21.97 -19.23
CA ARG A 197 2.53 -23.12 -19.15
C ARG A 197 2.00 -23.58 -20.51
N GLY A 198 2.36 -22.89 -21.62
CA GLY A 198 2.01 -23.27 -23.00
C GLY A 198 0.54 -23.08 -23.36
N VAL A 199 -0.16 -22.16 -22.71
CA VAL A 199 -1.62 -21.92 -22.90
C VAL A 199 -1.95 -20.48 -23.29
N ARG A 200 -0.94 -19.62 -23.52
CA ARG A 200 -1.14 -18.19 -23.79
C ARG A 200 -2.01 -17.91 -25.01
N ASP A 201 -1.96 -18.77 -26.03
CA ASP A 201 -2.75 -18.68 -27.26
C ASP A 201 -4.27 -18.83 -27.04
N LYS A 202 -4.68 -19.38 -25.89
CA LYS A 202 -6.09 -19.57 -25.49
C LYS A 202 -6.58 -18.50 -24.54
N ALA A 203 -5.70 -17.59 -24.11
CA ALA A 203 -6.04 -16.53 -23.15
C ALA A 203 -6.27 -15.19 -23.86
N GLU A 204 -7.42 -14.58 -23.60
CA GLU A 204 -7.64 -13.17 -23.83
C GLU A 204 -7.37 -12.42 -22.53
N ILE A 205 -6.37 -11.52 -22.54
CA ILE A 205 -6.00 -10.75 -21.35
C ILE A 205 -6.43 -9.30 -21.53
N ARG A 206 -7.15 -8.77 -20.53
CA ARG A 206 -7.71 -7.43 -20.52
C ARG A 206 -7.36 -6.69 -19.22
N TRP A 207 -7.14 -5.40 -19.38
CA TRP A 207 -6.94 -4.46 -18.28
C TRP A 207 -8.13 -3.52 -18.16
N ILE A 208 -8.51 -3.19 -16.90
CA ILE A 208 -9.47 -2.14 -16.59
C ILE A 208 -8.94 -1.26 -15.46
N SER A 209 -8.94 0.07 -15.64
CA SER A 209 -8.54 0.99 -14.58
C SER A 209 -9.20 2.35 -14.62
N ASN A 210 -9.14 3.03 -13.47
CA ASN A 210 -9.61 4.39 -13.27
C ASN A 210 -8.58 5.47 -13.66
N GLU A 211 -7.42 5.06 -14.20
CA GLU A 211 -6.38 5.97 -14.64
C GLU A 211 -6.83 6.83 -15.83
N GLU A 212 -6.26 8.03 -15.94
CA GLU A 212 -6.47 8.87 -17.13
C GLU A 212 -5.85 8.25 -18.38
N ALA A 213 -4.65 7.70 -18.21
CA ALA A 213 -3.90 7.01 -19.23
C ALA A 213 -3.19 5.81 -18.62
N LEU A 214 -3.02 4.74 -19.38
CA LEU A 214 -2.31 3.55 -18.93
C LEU A 214 -0.88 3.91 -18.48
N GLY A 215 -0.48 3.44 -17.30
CA GLY A 215 0.85 3.70 -16.73
C GLY A 215 0.97 5.03 -16.00
N ASP A 216 -0.14 5.71 -15.72
CA ASP A 216 -0.17 6.88 -14.85
C ASP A 216 0.02 6.51 -13.37
N PHE A 217 -0.46 5.35 -12.95
CA PHE A 217 -0.35 4.82 -11.58
C PHE A 217 -0.79 5.79 -10.48
N GLY A 218 -1.70 6.71 -10.78
CA GLY A 218 -2.17 7.73 -9.84
C GLY A 218 -1.20 8.88 -9.59
N MET A 219 -0.21 9.05 -10.46
CA MET A 219 0.85 10.04 -10.33
C MET A 219 0.53 11.40 -10.96
N GLY A 220 -0.65 11.56 -11.58
CA GLY A 220 -1.08 12.83 -12.18
C GLY A 220 -0.33 13.20 -13.48
N GLY A 221 0.03 12.21 -14.26
CA GLY A 221 0.90 12.34 -15.43
C GLY A 221 2.37 12.09 -15.08
N LEU A 222 3.04 11.28 -15.86
CA LEU A 222 4.39 10.85 -15.59
C LEU A 222 5.23 10.87 -16.86
N HIS A 223 6.31 11.68 -16.85
CA HIS A 223 7.35 11.66 -17.86
C HIS A 223 8.57 10.91 -17.31
N ILE A 224 9.08 9.98 -18.07
CA ILE A 224 10.21 9.13 -17.70
C ILE A 224 11.37 9.31 -18.68
N ARG A 225 12.58 9.30 -18.17
CA ARG A 225 13.78 9.23 -18.99
C ARG A 225 14.11 7.77 -19.28
N ARG A 226 14.31 7.46 -20.54
CA ARG A 226 14.68 6.12 -21.02
C ARG A 226 15.71 6.22 -22.14
N GLY A 227 16.85 5.56 -22.00
CA GLY A 227 17.82 5.42 -23.08
C GLY A 227 18.28 6.73 -23.72
N GLY A 228 18.31 7.84 -22.97
CA GLY A 228 18.74 9.15 -23.47
C GLY A 228 17.64 10.07 -24.01
N TYR A 229 16.39 9.66 -23.98
CA TYR A 229 15.22 10.49 -24.34
C TYR A 229 14.13 10.45 -23.28
N VAL A 230 13.21 11.40 -23.33
CA VAL A 230 12.08 11.51 -22.41
C VAL A 230 10.81 11.06 -23.14
N VAL A 231 10.05 10.18 -22.49
CA VAL A 231 8.75 9.71 -22.99
C VAL A 231 7.69 9.84 -21.90
N HIS A 232 6.44 9.98 -22.30
CA HIS A 232 5.32 9.86 -21.36
C HIS A 232 5.17 8.39 -20.93
N ALA A 233 4.89 8.12 -19.64
CA ALA A 233 4.71 6.77 -19.11
C ALA A 233 3.63 5.98 -19.85
N ARG A 234 2.61 6.66 -20.39
CA ARG A 234 1.60 6.09 -21.27
C ARG A 234 2.23 5.32 -22.44
N THR A 235 3.13 5.96 -23.22
CA THR A 235 3.78 5.31 -24.38
C THR A 235 4.56 4.07 -23.95
N PHE A 236 5.23 4.15 -22.79
CA PHE A 236 5.95 3.02 -22.22
C PHE A 236 5.03 1.85 -21.86
N ALA A 237 3.94 2.11 -21.15
CA ALA A 237 3.00 1.08 -20.69
C ALA A 237 2.15 0.49 -21.84
N GLU A 238 1.66 1.35 -22.75
CA GLU A 238 0.91 0.89 -23.92
C GLU A 238 1.76 0.01 -24.84
N SER A 239 3.05 0.33 -25.02
CA SER A 239 3.99 -0.51 -25.79
C SER A 239 4.17 -1.88 -25.16
N LEU A 240 4.30 -1.95 -23.82
CA LEU A 240 4.42 -3.22 -23.10
C LEU A 240 3.17 -4.10 -23.24
N PHE A 241 1.99 -3.50 -23.20
CA PHE A 241 0.73 -4.24 -23.35
C PHE A 241 0.50 -4.66 -24.79
N ALA A 242 0.76 -3.79 -25.76
CA ALA A 242 0.63 -4.09 -27.18
C ALA A 242 1.55 -5.26 -27.60
N GLU A 243 2.81 -5.24 -27.16
CA GLU A 243 3.78 -6.32 -27.40
C GLU A 243 3.30 -7.69 -26.90
N ARG A 244 2.54 -7.69 -25.79
CA ARG A 244 2.02 -8.92 -25.15
C ARG A 244 0.60 -9.27 -25.56
N GLY A 245 -0.02 -8.51 -26.47
CA GLY A 245 -1.40 -8.73 -26.89
C GLY A 245 -2.41 -8.53 -25.76
N ILE A 246 -2.11 -7.64 -24.80
CA ILE A 246 -3.00 -7.26 -23.70
C ILE A 246 -3.84 -6.09 -24.18
N LYS A 247 -5.17 -6.19 -24.05
CA LYS A 247 -6.11 -5.11 -24.33
C LYS A 247 -6.33 -4.28 -23.08
N TRP A 248 -6.60 -2.97 -23.20
CA TRP A 248 -6.82 -2.12 -22.04
C TRP A 248 -7.99 -1.16 -22.19
N THR A 249 -8.64 -0.92 -21.06
CA THR A 249 -9.65 0.11 -20.86
C THR A 249 -9.21 0.97 -19.68
N VAL A 250 -9.11 2.27 -19.89
CA VAL A 250 -8.81 3.28 -18.86
C VAL A 250 -10.01 4.20 -18.68
N GLN A 251 -9.96 5.10 -17.69
CA GLN A 251 -11.06 6.01 -17.37
C GLN A 251 -12.36 5.26 -17.06
N ALA A 252 -12.24 4.10 -16.42
CA ALA A 252 -13.34 3.22 -16.10
C ALA A 252 -13.55 3.12 -14.58
N GLY A 253 -14.79 3.23 -14.15
CA GLY A 253 -15.22 3.06 -12.76
C GLY A 253 -16.15 1.85 -12.63
N PRO A 254 -15.65 0.67 -12.19
CA PRO A 254 -16.52 -0.46 -11.89
C PRO A 254 -17.57 -0.12 -10.84
N LYS A 255 -18.82 -0.55 -11.11
CA LYS A 255 -20.01 -0.30 -10.27
C LYS A 255 -20.57 -1.60 -9.68
N GLN A 256 -20.49 -2.69 -10.44
CA GLN A 256 -20.95 -4.02 -10.03
C GLN A 256 -20.13 -5.09 -10.74
N ILE A 257 -19.88 -6.18 -10.04
CA ILE A 257 -19.18 -7.36 -10.54
C ILE A 257 -20.12 -8.54 -10.35
N ASP A 258 -20.38 -9.26 -11.43
CA ASP A 258 -21.19 -10.47 -11.45
C ASP A 258 -20.31 -11.66 -11.88
N ARG A 259 -20.87 -12.85 -11.91
CA ARG A 259 -20.16 -14.07 -12.33
C ARG A 259 -19.60 -14.02 -13.75
N ASP A 260 -20.23 -13.27 -14.62
CA ASP A 260 -19.96 -13.23 -16.05
C ASP A 260 -19.32 -11.92 -16.51
N GLY A 261 -19.13 -10.93 -15.60
CA GLY A 261 -18.48 -9.70 -16.01
C GLY A 261 -18.53 -8.55 -15.00
N VAL A 262 -17.90 -7.47 -15.41
CA VAL A 262 -17.88 -6.19 -14.72
C VAL A 262 -18.76 -5.18 -15.45
N HIS A 263 -19.71 -4.61 -14.74
CA HIS A 263 -20.44 -3.42 -15.16
C HIS A 263 -19.66 -2.19 -14.71
N TYR A 264 -19.33 -1.31 -15.62
CA TYR A 264 -18.55 -0.11 -15.33
C TYR A 264 -19.06 1.09 -16.11
N GLU A 265 -18.76 2.26 -15.57
CA GLU A 265 -19.03 3.54 -16.21
C GLU A 265 -17.73 4.18 -16.68
N THR A 266 -17.76 4.79 -17.86
CA THR A 266 -16.64 5.57 -18.39
C THR A 266 -16.69 7.03 -17.90
N LEU A 267 -15.60 7.78 -18.02
CA LEU A 267 -15.61 9.23 -17.77
C LEU A 267 -16.55 10.01 -18.70
N LYS A 268 -17.03 9.40 -19.80
CA LYS A 268 -18.03 10.00 -20.68
C LYS A 268 -19.46 9.72 -20.23
N GLY A 269 -19.66 8.92 -19.17
CA GLY A 269 -20.97 8.53 -18.66
C GLY A 269 -21.60 7.32 -19.37
N GLU A 270 -20.84 6.62 -20.22
CA GLU A 270 -21.29 5.41 -20.89
C GLU A 270 -21.26 4.24 -19.90
N GLU A 271 -22.37 3.52 -19.76
CA GLU A 271 -22.44 2.28 -18.99
C GLU A 271 -22.15 1.08 -19.90
N LEU A 272 -21.12 0.34 -19.56
CA LEU A 272 -20.59 -0.76 -20.37
C LEU A 272 -20.45 -2.02 -19.53
N HIS A 273 -20.36 -3.17 -20.21
CA HIS A 273 -20.13 -4.47 -19.63
C HIS A 273 -18.92 -5.14 -20.26
N GLN A 274 -18.05 -5.73 -19.42
CA GLN A 274 -16.89 -6.49 -19.82
C GLN A 274 -16.93 -7.88 -19.21
N GLY A 275 -17.14 -8.90 -20.03
CA GLY A 275 -17.11 -10.30 -19.60
C GLY A 275 -15.71 -10.76 -19.20
N PHE A 276 -15.67 -11.73 -18.28
CA PHE A 276 -14.46 -12.44 -17.86
C PHE A 276 -14.79 -13.87 -17.43
N ASP A 277 -13.75 -14.72 -17.38
CA ASP A 277 -13.76 -16.03 -16.75
C ASP A 277 -12.95 -16.02 -15.45
N PHE A 278 -11.96 -15.14 -15.37
CA PHE A 278 -11.14 -14.88 -14.20
C PHE A 278 -10.92 -13.37 -14.04
N ALA A 279 -11.15 -12.84 -12.84
CA ALA A 279 -10.90 -11.43 -12.56
C ALA A 279 -10.06 -11.25 -11.30
N MET A 280 -8.94 -10.48 -11.38
CA MET A 280 -8.19 -9.99 -10.22
C MET A 280 -8.30 -8.46 -10.19
N LEU A 281 -9.08 -7.96 -9.23
CA LEU A 281 -9.46 -6.55 -9.16
C LEU A 281 -9.13 -5.97 -7.78
N LEU A 282 -8.38 -4.87 -7.77
CA LEU A 282 -7.98 -4.19 -6.55
C LEU A 282 -9.14 -3.38 -5.94
N PRO A 283 -9.36 -3.45 -4.61
CA PRO A 283 -10.35 -2.63 -3.92
C PRO A 283 -9.82 -1.22 -3.64
N PRO A 284 -10.68 -0.24 -3.40
CA PRO A 284 -10.28 1.03 -2.81
C PRO A 284 -9.91 0.85 -1.32
N PHE A 285 -9.15 1.83 -0.79
CA PHE A 285 -8.67 1.82 0.59
C PHE A 285 -9.37 2.86 1.45
N SER A 286 -9.58 2.53 2.72
CA SER A 286 -9.90 3.49 3.78
C SER A 286 -8.99 3.25 5.00
N GLY A 287 -9.00 4.16 5.95
CA GLY A 287 -8.42 3.88 7.27
C GLY A 287 -9.19 2.77 7.99
N VAL A 288 -8.53 2.09 8.93
CA VAL A 288 -9.21 1.14 9.82
C VAL A 288 -10.16 1.91 10.75
N PRO A 289 -11.29 1.29 11.18
CA PRO A 289 -12.29 1.98 11.97
C PRO A 289 -11.86 2.15 13.45
N LEU A 290 -10.89 3.05 13.67
CA LEU A 290 -10.47 3.47 15.02
C LEU A 290 -11.34 4.60 15.50
N LYS A 291 -11.71 4.56 16.81
CA LYS A 291 -12.38 5.64 17.51
C LYS A 291 -11.39 6.44 18.37
N ALA A 292 -11.72 7.68 18.68
CA ALA A 292 -10.94 8.48 19.61
C ALA A 292 -11.87 9.19 20.61
N TYR A 293 -11.48 9.20 21.90
CA TYR A 293 -12.29 9.77 22.97
C TYR A 293 -11.44 10.72 23.83
N SER A 294 -12.03 11.87 24.18
CA SER A 294 -11.44 12.80 25.15
C SER A 294 -11.47 12.23 26.60
N ALA A 295 -10.79 12.88 27.53
CA ALA A 295 -10.80 12.52 28.94
C ALA A 295 -12.22 12.46 29.58
N ARG A 296 -13.19 13.17 28.99
CA ARG A 296 -14.60 13.16 29.42
C ARG A 296 -15.48 12.18 28.66
N GLY A 297 -14.88 11.29 27.83
CA GLY A 297 -15.60 10.29 27.02
C GLY A 297 -16.31 10.86 25.77
N LYS A 298 -16.08 12.13 25.43
CA LYS A 298 -16.61 12.71 24.18
C LYS A 298 -15.91 12.08 22.97
N ASP A 299 -16.67 11.68 21.94
CA ASP A 299 -16.11 11.24 20.66
C ASP A 299 -15.39 12.42 19.96
N ILE A 300 -14.08 12.30 19.79
CA ILE A 300 -13.19 13.24 19.11
C ILE A 300 -12.56 12.59 17.86
N THR A 301 -13.16 11.55 17.33
CA THR A 301 -12.64 10.82 16.17
C THR A 301 -12.39 11.75 14.98
N ALA A 302 -13.28 12.70 14.73
CA ALA A 302 -13.14 13.67 13.64
C ALA A 302 -11.97 14.66 13.83
N ASP A 303 -11.48 14.84 15.06
CA ASP A 303 -10.31 15.70 15.32
C ASP A 303 -9.02 14.99 14.88
N LEU A 304 -8.92 13.67 15.10
CA LEU A 304 -7.74 12.87 14.77
C LEU A 304 -7.78 12.29 13.36
N PHE A 305 -8.95 12.01 12.81
CA PHE A 305 -9.11 11.28 11.56
C PHE A 305 -9.86 12.11 10.51
N ALA A 306 -9.48 11.92 9.25
CA ALA A 306 -10.23 12.41 8.10
C ALA A 306 -11.49 11.53 7.86
N PRO A 307 -12.47 11.99 7.07
CA PRO A 307 -13.71 11.24 6.82
C PRO A 307 -13.52 9.83 6.23
N ASN A 308 -12.40 9.61 5.55
CA ASN A 308 -12.02 8.30 5.00
C ASN A 308 -11.33 7.38 6.03
N GLY A 309 -11.25 7.78 7.30
CA GLY A 309 -10.70 7.00 8.40
C GLY A 309 -9.17 7.03 8.53
N PHE A 310 -8.45 7.72 7.66
CA PHE A 310 -7.01 7.91 7.80
C PHE A 310 -6.69 9.02 8.82
N MET A 311 -5.60 8.85 9.58
CA MET A 311 -5.22 9.78 10.64
C MET A 311 -4.61 11.07 10.07
N LYS A 312 -5.03 12.20 10.59
CA LYS A 312 -4.46 13.52 10.26
C LYS A 312 -3.06 13.66 10.86
N VAL A 313 -2.17 14.26 10.10
CA VAL A 313 -0.76 14.52 10.47
C VAL A 313 -0.41 15.98 10.13
N ASP A 314 0.86 16.34 10.18
CA ASP A 314 1.41 17.66 9.81
C ASP A 314 1.26 17.98 8.32
N ALA A 315 0.02 18.03 7.85
CA ALA A 315 -0.35 18.36 6.48
C ALA A 315 -1.42 19.46 6.45
N ASP A 316 -1.53 20.17 5.35
CA ASP A 316 -2.58 21.18 5.17
C ASP A 316 -3.86 20.52 4.62
N TYR A 317 -4.87 20.39 5.46
CA TYR A 317 -6.18 19.85 5.14
C TYR A 317 -7.23 20.90 4.77
N THR A 318 -6.82 22.16 4.58
CA THR A 318 -7.73 23.20 4.11
C THR A 318 -8.23 22.88 2.70
N ALA A 319 -9.51 23.14 2.45
CA ALA A 319 -10.07 22.92 1.13
C ALA A 319 -9.44 23.89 0.12
N LYS A 320 -8.86 23.34 -0.93
CA LYS A 320 -8.22 24.06 -2.01
C LYS A 320 -8.69 23.53 -3.36
N ASP A 321 -8.68 24.37 -4.38
CA ASP A 321 -8.83 23.90 -5.75
C ASP A 321 -7.60 23.06 -6.16
N TYR A 322 -7.79 22.13 -7.10
CA TYR A 322 -6.72 21.20 -7.48
C TYR A 322 -5.43 21.92 -7.93
N ASP A 323 -5.54 23.08 -8.56
CA ASP A 323 -4.39 23.81 -9.09
C ASP A 323 -3.70 24.70 -8.03
N ASP A 324 -4.28 24.83 -6.84
CA ASP A 324 -3.78 25.72 -5.76
C ASP A 324 -2.95 24.99 -4.70
N TRP A 325 -2.96 23.65 -4.68
CA TRP A 325 -2.15 22.92 -3.72
C TRP A 325 -0.65 22.97 -4.05
N ARG A 326 0.17 22.82 -3.03
CA ARG A 326 1.63 22.84 -3.12
C ARG A 326 2.23 21.56 -2.52
N PRO A 327 3.45 21.16 -2.91
CA PRO A 327 4.17 20.06 -2.26
C PRO A 327 4.31 20.22 -0.75
N SER A 328 4.42 21.46 -0.27
CA SER A 328 4.49 21.80 1.16
C SER A 328 3.20 21.52 1.94
N ASP A 329 2.07 21.31 1.29
CA ASP A 329 0.81 20.90 1.93
C ASP A 329 0.88 19.45 2.42
N TRP A 330 1.80 18.64 1.89
CA TRP A 330 2.00 17.26 2.27
C TRP A 330 2.85 17.11 3.53
N PRO A 331 2.66 16.03 4.31
CA PRO A 331 3.34 15.85 5.58
C PRO A 331 4.85 15.65 5.41
N SER A 332 5.57 16.02 6.45
CA SER A 332 7.04 15.86 6.56
C SER A 332 7.43 14.99 7.75
N THR A 333 6.83 15.21 8.90
CA THR A 333 7.20 14.56 10.17
C THR A 333 6.20 13.50 10.62
N TYR A 334 5.01 13.49 9.99
CA TYR A 334 3.92 12.56 10.30
C TYR A 334 3.39 12.66 11.74
N GLN A 335 3.66 13.77 12.41
CA GLN A 335 3.19 14.08 13.75
C GLN A 335 1.75 14.59 13.72
N ASN A 336 0.89 14.14 14.63
CA ASN A 336 -0.47 14.64 14.71
C ASN A 336 -0.48 16.09 15.22
N PRO A 337 -1.22 17.02 14.59
CA PRO A 337 -1.19 18.44 14.97
C PRO A 337 -1.83 18.72 16.31
N SER A 338 -2.80 17.91 16.76
CA SER A 338 -3.53 18.11 18.04
C SER A 338 -2.85 17.41 19.21
N TYR A 339 -2.17 16.29 18.96
CA TYR A 339 -1.54 15.46 19.99
C TYR A 339 -0.09 15.16 19.57
N PRO A 340 0.90 15.94 20.02
CA PRO A 340 2.28 15.85 19.55
C PRO A 340 3.00 14.51 19.84
N ASN A 341 2.46 13.72 20.74
CA ASN A 341 2.95 12.38 21.04
C ASN A 341 2.33 11.25 20.17
N ILE A 342 1.48 11.63 19.20
CA ILE A 342 0.83 10.70 18.27
C ILE A 342 1.35 10.93 16.85
N PHE A 343 1.62 9.83 16.13
CA PHE A 343 2.12 9.82 14.76
C PHE A 343 1.30 8.89 13.90
N ALA A 344 1.28 9.10 12.58
CA ALA A 344 0.74 8.13 11.64
C ALA A 344 1.69 7.92 10.46
N VAL A 345 2.02 6.67 10.14
CA VAL A 345 3.00 6.31 9.11
C VAL A 345 2.46 5.31 8.09
N GLY A 346 3.08 5.26 6.93
CA GLY A 346 2.69 4.36 5.85
C GLY A 346 1.32 4.73 5.29
N ILE A 347 0.46 3.74 5.12
CA ILE A 347 -0.87 3.97 4.53
C ILE A 347 -1.85 4.59 5.55
N ALA A 348 -1.53 4.58 6.84
CA ALA A 348 -2.44 5.03 7.89
C ALA A 348 -2.64 6.56 7.97
N PHE A 349 -1.74 7.39 7.41
CA PHE A 349 -1.93 8.84 7.38
C PHE A 349 -2.90 9.29 6.29
N ALA A 350 -3.61 10.39 6.55
CA ALA A 350 -4.52 11.01 5.60
C ALA A 350 -3.75 11.84 4.56
N PRO A 351 -3.87 11.56 3.24
CA PRO A 351 -3.40 12.49 2.22
C PRO A 351 -4.21 13.79 2.29
N PRO A 352 -3.57 14.96 2.18
CA PRO A 352 -4.31 16.23 2.20
C PRO A 352 -5.19 16.44 0.96
N HIS A 353 -4.76 15.94 -0.19
CA HIS A 353 -5.47 16.05 -1.47
C HIS A 353 -5.07 14.92 -2.44
N ALA A 354 -5.66 14.89 -3.62
CA ALA A 354 -5.30 13.96 -4.70
C ALA A 354 -4.02 14.42 -5.42
N ILE A 355 -3.23 13.47 -5.93
CA ILE A 355 -2.11 13.72 -6.85
C ILE A 355 -2.62 13.71 -8.30
N ALA A 356 -3.38 12.68 -8.68
CA ALA A 356 -4.08 12.67 -9.96
C ALA A 356 -5.31 13.60 -9.89
N ARG A 357 -5.56 14.37 -10.97
CA ARG A 357 -6.69 15.31 -11.00
C ARG A 357 -8.02 14.60 -10.74
N PRO A 358 -8.80 15.01 -9.74
CA PRO A 358 -10.12 14.47 -9.48
C PRO A 358 -11.05 14.70 -10.67
N ARG A 359 -11.75 13.65 -11.08
CA ARG A 359 -12.68 13.69 -12.20
C ARG A 359 -13.97 12.96 -11.82
N LYS A 360 -15.06 13.40 -12.41
CA LYS A 360 -16.36 12.75 -12.30
C LYS A 360 -16.97 12.56 -13.69
N SER A 361 -17.69 11.47 -13.87
CA SER A 361 -18.54 11.29 -15.03
C SER A 361 -19.69 12.31 -15.05
N PRO A 362 -20.42 12.49 -16.16
CA PRO A 362 -21.65 13.29 -16.20
C PRO A 362 -22.71 12.82 -15.20
N ASN A 363 -22.71 11.55 -14.83
CA ASN A 363 -23.62 10.97 -13.83
C ASN A 363 -23.16 11.22 -12.37
N GLY A 364 -22.05 11.97 -12.16
CA GLY A 364 -21.54 12.36 -10.86
C GLY A 364 -20.61 11.34 -10.18
N ASN A 365 -20.33 10.20 -10.82
CA ASN A 365 -19.48 9.17 -10.23
C ASN A 365 -17.99 9.53 -10.33
N PRO A 366 -17.23 9.47 -9.22
CA PRO A 366 -15.80 9.77 -9.24
C PRO A 366 -15.02 8.66 -9.94
N ILE A 367 -14.19 9.02 -10.92
CA ILE A 367 -13.33 8.10 -11.67
C ILE A 367 -11.94 8.72 -11.79
N PHE A 368 -11.09 8.47 -10.81
CA PHE A 368 -9.69 8.91 -10.77
C PHE A 368 -8.91 8.11 -9.71
N PRO A 369 -7.61 7.88 -9.88
CA PRO A 369 -6.77 7.23 -8.88
C PRO A 369 -6.62 8.07 -7.61
N THR A 370 -6.74 7.44 -6.44
CA THR A 370 -6.29 8.06 -5.20
C THR A 370 -4.77 7.97 -5.07
N PRO A 371 -4.11 8.80 -4.22
CA PRO A 371 -2.66 8.86 -4.13
C PRO A 371 -2.01 7.49 -3.92
N PRO A 372 -0.90 7.18 -4.61
CA PRO A 372 -0.26 5.88 -4.52
C PRO A 372 0.28 5.60 -3.11
N ARG A 373 0.20 4.34 -2.70
CA ARG A 373 0.57 3.84 -1.37
C ARG A 373 1.60 2.72 -1.53
N THR A 374 2.88 3.05 -1.45
CA THR A 374 3.97 2.09 -1.74
C THR A 374 4.78 1.72 -0.49
N GLY A 375 5.39 0.54 -0.51
CA GLY A 375 6.11 0.00 0.65
C GLY A 375 7.36 0.78 1.02
N MET A 376 8.18 1.17 0.06
CA MET A 376 9.45 1.88 0.31
C MET A 376 9.25 3.23 1.02
N PRO A 377 8.44 4.18 0.52
CA PRO A 377 8.11 5.39 1.28
C PRO A 377 7.53 5.09 2.67
N SER A 378 6.72 4.04 2.81
CA SER A 378 6.14 3.65 4.11
C SER A 378 7.21 3.26 5.14
N ALA A 379 8.27 2.59 4.72
CA ALA A 379 9.38 2.23 5.59
C ALA A 379 10.22 3.47 5.98
N VAL A 380 10.50 4.36 5.02
CA VAL A 380 11.23 5.63 5.27
C VAL A 380 10.47 6.50 6.30
N MET A 381 9.15 6.63 6.17
CA MET A 381 8.31 7.33 7.16
C MET A 381 8.46 6.71 8.55
N GLY A 382 8.37 5.39 8.66
CA GLY A 382 8.51 4.67 9.92
C GLY A 382 9.87 4.89 10.59
N ASN A 383 10.93 4.91 9.78
CA ASN A 383 12.29 5.20 10.24
C ASN A 383 12.42 6.65 10.77
N ALA A 384 11.93 7.64 10.02
CA ALA A 384 11.97 9.05 10.42
C ALA A 384 11.20 9.29 11.74
N VAL A 385 10.01 8.70 11.88
CA VAL A 385 9.21 8.79 13.10
C VAL A 385 9.91 8.11 14.28
N ALA A 386 10.55 6.97 14.08
CA ALA A 386 11.32 6.31 15.14
C ALA A 386 12.47 7.19 15.66
N HIS A 387 13.20 7.85 14.76
CA HIS A 387 14.25 8.80 15.11
C HIS A 387 13.69 10.05 15.82
N SER A 388 12.55 10.58 15.37
CA SER A 388 11.85 11.71 16.00
C SER A 388 11.45 11.37 17.44
N ILE A 389 10.78 10.25 17.67
CA ILE A 389 10.38 9.80 19.00
C ILE A 389 11.60 9.59 19.91
N ALA A 390 12.64 8.96 19.40
CA ALA A 390 13.87 8.75 20.18
C ALA A 390 14.53 10.08 20.56
N SER A 391 14.55 11.07 19.68
CA SER A 391 15.03 12.43 19.95
C SER A 391 14.17 13.14 20.98
N MET A 392 12.84 13.06 20.86
CA MET A 392 11.90 13.66 21.81
C MET A 392 12.08 13.10 23.22
N ILE A 393 12.23 11.78 23.35
CA ILE A 393 12.50 11.13 24.64
C ILE A 393 13.82 11.59 25.25
N LYS A 394 14.87 11.70 24.42
CA LYS A 394 16.21 12.06 24.87
C LYS A 394 16.32 13.53 25.28
N ASN A 395 15.68 14.41 24.53
CA ASN A 395 15.85 15.87 24.67
C ASN A 395 14.69 16.55 25.41
N GLY A 396 13.59 15.82 25.71
CA GLY A 396 12.41 16.35 26.41
C GLY A 396 11.61 17.35 25.58
N ASN A 397 11.75 17.37 24.25
CA ASN A 397 10.97 18.24 23.38
C ASN A 397 9.68 17.56 22.89
N THR A 398 8.73 18.36 22.36
CA THR A 398 7.43 17.88 21.89
C THR A 398 7.29 17.90 20.36
N GLN A 399 8.30 18.41 19.65
CA GLN A 399 8.28 18.55 18.19
C GLN A 399 9.18 17.48 17.55
N ALA A 400 8.66 16.86 16.52
CA ALA A 400 9.43 15.94 15.68
C ALA A 400 10.55 16.68 14.95
N SER A 401 11.74 16.08 14.89
CA SER A 401 12.95 16.71 14.32
C SER A 401 13.50 15.98 13.09
N PHE A 402 13.01 14.76 12.83
CA PHE A 402 13.40 13.99 11.65
C PHE A 402 12.25 14.00 10.65
N ALA A 403 12.54 14.47 9.45
CA ALA A 403 11.56 14.62 8.37
C ALA A 403 11.81 13.61 7.26
N ALA A 404 10.73 13.21 6.61
CA ALA A 404 10.72 12.46 5.36
C ALA A 404 9.60 13.04 4.45
N PRO A 405 9.80 14.26 3.90
CA PRO A 405 8.75 14.96 3.15
C PRO A 405 8.32 14.16 1.92
N MET A 406 7.03 14.03 1.68
CA MET A 406 6.50 13.34 0.49
C MET A 406 7.00 13.97 -0.83
N SER A 407 7.33 15.26 -0.81
CA SER A 407 7.97 15.99 -1.92
C SER A 407 9.47 15.70 -2.10
N GLU A 408 10.05 14.84 -1.24
CA GLU A 408 11.45 14.41 -1.31
C GLU A 408 11.58 12.87 -1.27
N LEU A 409 10.48 12.14 -1.17
CA LEU A 409 10.49 10.69 -1.24
C LEU A 409 10.53 10.19 -2.69
N CYS A 410 11.30 9.13 -2.89
CA CYS A 410 11.33 8.37 -4.13
C CYS A 410 10.40 7.15 -4.01
N ALA A 411 9.80 6.76 -5.12
CA ALA A 411 9.15 5.47 -5.25
C ALA A 411 9.77 4.68 -6.40
N ALA A 412 9.93 3.38 -6.20
CA ALA A 412 10.28 2.46 -7.26
C ALA A 412 9.13 1.46 -7.45
N CYS A 413 8.60 1.42 -8.66
CA CYS A 413 7.63 0.42 -9.09
C CYS A 413 8.35 -0.56 -10.03
N ILE A 414 8.49 -1.81 -9.62
CA ILE A 414 9.18 -2.83 -10.40
C ILE A 414 8.16 -3.91 -10.72
N ALA A 415 7.56 -3.78 -11.89
CA ALA A 415 6.60 -4.74 -12.42
C ALA A 415 7.37 -5.89 -13.10
N SER A 416 7.59 -6.97 -12.34
CA SER A 416 8.29 -8.16 -12.82
C SER A 416 7.40 -9.03 -13.72
N ALA A 417 8.03 -9.87 -14.51
CA ALA A 417 7.42 -10.98 -15.21
C ALA A 417 8.32 -12.22 -15.03
N GLY A 418 7.84 -13.20 -14.27
CA GLY A 418 8.59 -14.36 -13.82
C GLY A 418 9.42 -14.12 -12.56
N ALA A 419 9.84 -15.22 -11.89
CA ALA A 419 10.63 -15.20 -10.65
C ALA A 419 11.95 -16.00 -10.77
N GLY A 420 12.32 -16.49 -11.94
CA GLY A 420 13.56 -17.24 -12.16
C GLY A 420 14.79 -16.35 -12.22
N LEU A 421 15.92 -16.82 -11.68
CA LEU A 421 17.17 -16.03 -11.62
C LEU A 421 17.68 -15.65 -13.02
N LEU A 422 17.57 -16.53 -14.01
CA LEU A 422 18.07 -16.34 -15.38
C LEU A 422 16.95 -16.15 -16.43
N SER A 423 15.70 -16.30 -16.01
CA SER A 423 14.52 -16.14 -16.84
C SER A 423 13.59 -15.13 -16.20
N GLY A 424 13.13 -14.19 -16.98
CA GLY A 424 12.24 -13.14 -16.52
C GLY A 424 12.69 -11.77 -17.03
N SER A 425 11.79 -10.83 -16.90
CA SER A 425 12.05 -9.41 -17.16
C SER A 425 11.32 -8.57 -16.13
N ALA A 426 11.63 -7.30 -16.06
CA ALA A 426 10.81 -6.36 -15.31
C ALA A 426 10.77 -5.01 -16.03
N ALA A 427 9.60 -4.39 -15.98
CA ALA A 427 9.46 -2.97 -16.23
C ALA A 427 9.69 -2.25 -14.89
N SER A 428 10.80 -1.54 -14.76
CA SER A 428 11.14 -0.77 -13.57
C SER A 428 10.92 0.70 -13.83
N LEU A 429 10.17 1.34 -12.95
CA LEU A 429 9.93 2.78 -12.95
C LEU A 429 10.41 3.35 -11.62
N THR A 430 11.28 4.35 -11.66
CA THR A 430 11.60 5.18 -10.50
C THR A 430 10.92 6.54 -10.66
N VAL A 431 10.39 7.05 -9.57
CA VAL A 431 9.65 8.31 -9.54
C VAL A 431 10.19 9.18 -8.41
N TYR A 432 10.66 10.38 -8.73
CA TYR A 432 11.15 11.34 -7.75
C TYR A 432 10.85 12.78 -8.19
N PRO A 433 10.29 13.60 -7.30
CA PRO A 433 9.63 13.22 -6.05
C PRO A 433 8.30 12.50 -6.29
N LEU A 434 7.80 11.81 -5.25
CA LEU A 434 6.53 11.10 -5.30
C LEU A 434 5.36 12.08 -5.48
N VAL A 435 5.30 13.13 -4.68
CA VAL A 435 4.42 14.28 -4.87
C VAL A 435 5.07 15.22 -5.86
N PRO A 436 4.41 15.57 -6.98
CA PRO A 436 5.01 16.45 -7.99
C PRO A 436 5.25 17.85 -7.44
N ASP A 437 6.38 18.44 -7.82
CA ASP A 437 6.81 19.78 -7.45
C ASP A 437 7.07 20.61 -8.72
N PHE A 438 6.06 21.33 -9.15
CA PHE A 438 6.14 22.18 -10.36
C PHE A 438 6.89 23.48 -10.12
N GLU A 439 7.17 23.88 -8.87
CA GLU A 439 8.03 25.02 -8.57
C GLU A 439 9.50 24.66 -8.84
N LYS A 440 9.90 23.45 -8.43
CA LYS A 440 11.26 22.94 -8.62
C LYS A 440 11.48 22.31 -10.00
N TYR A 441 10.46 21.69 -10.56
CA TYR A 441 10.48 21.01 -11.86
C TYR A 441 9.33 21.48 -12.75
N PRO A 442 9.39 22.69 -13.34
CA PRO A 442 8.24 23.32 -14.01
C PRO A 442 7.62 22.52 -15.16
N GLU A 443 8.43 21.77 -15.91
CA GLU A 443 7.95 21.04 -17.09
C GLU A 443 7.21 19.74 -16.77
N THR A 444 7.61 19.04 -15.71
CA THR A 444 7.15 17.66 -15.46
C THR A 444 6.71 17.41 -14.02
N GLY A 445 6.89 18.39 -13.13
CA GLY A 445 6.68 18.25 -11.69
C GLY A 445 7.67 17.28 -11.01
N ARG A 446 8.63 16.71 -11.76
CA ARG A 446 9.55 15.67 -11.28
C ARG A 446 10.93 15.77 -11.90
N SER A 447 11.93 15.29 -11.17
CA SER A 447 13.31 15.23 -11.66
C SER A 447 13.48 14.17 -12.73
N LEU A 448 13.70 14.56 -13.98
CA LEU A 448 14.03 13.63 -15.06
C LEU A 448 15.36 12.89 -14.87
N ARG A 449 16.21 13.34 -13.93
CA ARG A 449 17.43 12.61 -13.56
C ARG A 449 17.12 11.33 -12.81
N TYR A 450 16.09 11.34 -11.95
CA TYR A 450 15.73 10.25 -11.04
C TYR A 450 14.37 9.62 -11.37
N THR A 451 13.62 10.18 -12.32
CA THR A 451 12.39 9.58 -12.83
C THR A 451 12.72 8.89 -14.13
N THR A 452 12.89 7.57 -14.06
CA THR A 452 13.39 6.74 -15.16
C THR A 452 12.51 5.52 -15.37
N GLY A 453 12.55 4.97 -16.59
CA GLY A 453 11.87 3.73 -16.94
C GLY A 453 12.80 2.81 -17.73
N GLU A 454 12.94 1.56 -17.29
CA GLU A 454 13.77 0.54 -17.91
C GLU A 454 13.01 -0.78 -18.02
N ILE A 455 13.37 -1.58 -19.04
CA ILE A 455 12.83 -2.92 -19.23
C ILE A 455 14.00 -3.89 -19.36
N GLY A 456 13.92 -5.01 -18.68
CA GLY A 456 14.89 -6.07 -18.88
C GLY A 456 15.23 -6.86 -17.63
N LEU A 457 16.25 -7.69 -17.76
CA LEU A 457 16.69 -8.62 -16.72
C LEU A 457 17.25 -7.92 -15.49
N ALA A 458 17.90 -6.75 -15.65
CA ALA A 458 18.44 -5.99 -14.52
C ALA A 458 17.36 -5.52 -13.54
N GLY A 459 16.21 -5.04 -14.03
CA GLY A 459 15.06 -4.69 -13.20
C GLY A 459 14.49 -5.92 -12.48
N HIS A 460 14.47 -7.07 -13.14
CA HIS A 460 14.05 -8.34 -12.55
C HIS A 460 14.99 -8.76 -11.40
N TRP A 461 16.29 -8.70 -11.58
CA TRP A 461 17.25 -8.99 -10.51
C TRP A 461 17.12 -8.03 -9.33
N LEU A 462 16.85 -6.75 -9.59
CA LEU A 462 16.61 -5.79 -8.53
C LEU A 462 15.39 -6.19 -7.69
N LYS A 463 14.25 -6.54 -8.32
CA LYS A 463 13.07 -7.02 -7.62
C LYS A 463 13.35 -8.28 -6.79
N TYR A 464 14.01 -9.26 -7.39
CA TYR A 464 14.38 -10.52 -6.76
C TYR A 464 15.31 -10.28 -5.56
N PHE A 465 16.35 -9.46 -5.73
CA PHE A 465 17.27 -9.11 -4.66
C PHE A 465 16.57 -8.36 -3.52
N LEU A 466 15.73 -7.39 -3.83
CA LEU A 466 14.97 -6.64 -2.83
C LEU A 466 14.06 -7.54 -2.00
N HIS A 467 13.45 -8.58 -2.60
CA HIS A 467 12.66 -9.56 -1.86
C HIS A 467 13.48 -10.19 -0.72
N TYR A 468 14.63 -10.79 -1.05
CA TYR A 468 15.45 -11.46 -0.04
C TYR A 468 16.10 -10.47 0.95
N LEU A 469 16.52 -9.31 0.48
CA LEU A 469 17.14 -8.29 1.31
C LEU A 469 16.16 -7.75 2.36
N PHE A 470 14.94 -7.44 1.97
CA PHE A 470 13.93 -6.95 2.92
C PHE A 470 13.39 -8.05 3.83
N MET A 471 13.26 -9.28 3.35
CA MET A 471 12.96 -10.43 4.23
C MET A 471 14.06 -10.65 5.26
N TYR A 472 15.35 -10.55 4.87
CA TYR A 472 16.48 -10.62 5.77
C TYR A 472 16.44 -9.50 6.83
N LYS A 473 16.23 -8.25 6.38
CA LYS A 473 16.11 -7.07 7.25
C LYS A 473 14.97 -7.24 8.25
N ALA A 474 13.78 -7.57 7.78
CA ALA A 474 12.59 -7.70 8.62
C ALA A 474 12.68 -8.83 9.65
N LYS A 475 13.43 -9.90 9.37
CA LYS A 475 13.75 -10.96 10.36
C LYS A 475 14.78 -10.54 11.41
N GLY A 476 15.26 -9.31 11.38
CA GLY A 476 16.24 -8.80 12.35
C GLY A 476 17.56 -9.58 12.34
N HIS A 477 18.04 -10.00 11.17
CA HIS A 477 19.31 -10.69 11.03
C HIS A 477 20.51 -9.73 11.27
N PRO A 478 21.71 -10.23 11.58
CA PRO A 478 22.86 -9.38 11.84
C PRO A 478 23.10 -8.31 10.76
N GLY A 479 23.30 -7.07 11.15
CA GLY A 479 23.49 -5.95 10.20
C GLY A 479 22.20 -5.38 9.58
N TRP A 480 21.02 -5.87 9.97
CA TRP A 480 19.73 -5.42 9.41
C TRP A 480 19.54 -3.89 9.39
N ALA A 481 20.07 -3.22 10.40
CA ALA A 481 19.91 -1.78 10.56
C ALA A 481 20.84 -0.93 9.67
N TRP A 482 21.74 -1.55 8.93
CA TRP A 482 22.57 -0.92 7.89
C TRP A 482 21.92 -1.01 6.50
N ILE A 483 20.92 -1.86 6.35
CA ILE A 483 20.16 -1.96 5.10
C ILE A 483 19.22 -0.75 5.04
N PRO A 484 19.31 0.11 4.02
CA PRO A 484 18.44 1.28 3.88
C PRO A 484 16.95 0.88 3.70
N GLU A 485 16.08 1.86 3.88
CA GLU A 485 14.65 1.70 3.63
C GLU A 485 14.29 1.79 2.14
#